data_06b9b01b0686296d698b2d665634a046
#
_entry.id   06b9b01b0686296d698b2d665634a046
#
_cell.length_a   1.000
_cell.length_b   1.000
_cell.length_c   1.000
_cell.angle_alpha   90.00
_cell.angle_beta   90.00
_cell.angle_gamma   90.00
#
_symmetry.space_group_name_H-M   'P 1'
#
loop_
_entity.id
_entity.type
_entity.pdbx_description
1 polymer ?
#
loop_
_entity_poly.entity_id
_entity_poly.type
_entity_poly.pdbx_seq_one_letter_code
_entity_poly.pdbx_strand_id
1 'polypeptide(L)'
;MAVEPGDEVARDLCGVTVTADLPRTEWFVTLGARPEAIRLSGEVPITSVLRTLQPAADDVAVAATTSVRFNHQPTVVVRTVGAGRIVSTGVSDVVALQRHATLGPFISRLLRPTFVPSTTTLGLAVVGYGPFGGMGYLHGLAATETAGLAFVAAADTSADRINAARADFPDLVGHDSGTSLAADPDVDIAVIATPPSFHAQLALELLRAGKHVVMEKPMALTRADADEVIATAQANDRTVTVHQSRRWDTDFLAVRRLMERGDLGNVFNIETFVGGFEHPCRAWHSEDSISGGAVYDWGSHHVDWIHQLYGSAPSRVLCSTHTRVWQDTTNVDQLSLWMQWADGREATFRQSDVCAIRRPKFHIEGTDATLEGHYRPLRTESVVPGRGYVEHTSHHAEAPVDLQLARFDGDHGLITSTVRPAPDPGWGFHSNLADHLLLGEDLSVRPEQSRDVVAVLEAAHRSGNEGGTLIELDL
;
A
#
# COMPACT_ATOMS: atom_id res chain seq x y z
N MET A 1 -23.00 13.29 -14.30
CA MET A 1 -23.91 14.33 -13.77
C MET A 1 -24.61 13.72 -12.58
N ALA A 2 -24.40 14.21 -11.38
CA ALA A 2 -25.11 13.74 -10.21
C ALA A 2 -26.41 14.55 -10.10
N VAL A 3 -27.54 13.88 -10.01
CA VAL A 3 -28.86 14.48 -9.86
C VAL A 3 -29.45 13.86 -8.59
N GLU A 4 -30.00 14.67 -7.70
CA GLU A 4 -30.91 14.19 -6.66
C GLU A 4 -32.29 14.02 -7.32
N PRO A 5 -32.71 12.80 -7.67
CA PRO A 5 -33.99 12.60 -8.27
C PRO A 5 -35.10 12.67 -7.21
N GLY A 6 -36.22 13.29 -7.55
CA GLY A 6 -37.45 13.09 -6.78
C GLY A 6 -37.87 11.62 -6.80
N ASP A 7 -38.70 11.19 -5.85
CA ASP A 7 -39.07 9.79 -5.64
C ASP A 7 -39.60 9.06 -6.89
N GLU A 8 -40.26 9.79 -7.76
CA GLU A 8 -40.82 9.23 -9.01
C GLU A 8 -39.71 8.94 -10.03
N VAL A 9 -38.76 9.87 -10.21
CA VAL A 9 -37.58 9.69 -11.08
C VAL A 9 -36.66 8.57 -10.54
N ALA A 10 -36.51 8.49 -9.23
CA ALA A 10 -35.74 7.43 -8.59
C ALA A 10 -36.34 6.05 -8.89
N ARG A 11 -37.64 5.91 -8.84
CA ARG A 11 -38.33 4.65 -9.13
C ARG A 11 -38.30 4.30 -10.62
N ASP A 12 -38.68 5.23 -11.48
CA ASP A 12 -38.86 4.95 -12.90
C ASP A 12 -37.57 4.82 -13.67
N LEU A 13 -36.60 5.73 -13.42
CA LEU A 13 -35.33 5.74 -14.12
C LEU A 13 -34.28 4.86 -13.42
N CYS A 14 -34.12 5.03 -12.11
CA CYS A 14 -33.09 4.34 -11.36
C CYS A 14 -33.52 2.96 -10.85
N GLY A 15 -34.82 2.68 -10.85
CA GLY A 15 -35.38 1.41 -10.36
C GLY A 15 -35.25 1.23 -8.85
N VAL A 16 -35.22 2.33 -8.07
CA VAL A 16 -35.03 2.30 -6.62
C VAL A 16 -36.07 3.13 -5.88
N THR A 17 -36.31 2.77 -4.64
CA THR A 17 -37.06 3.59 -3.67
C THR A 17 -36.13 3.94 -2.53
N VAL A 18 -36.13 5.20 -2.09
CA VAL A 18 -35.42 5.62 -0.88
C VAL A 18 -36.26 5.21 0.33
N THR A 19 -35.70 4.44 1.23
CA THR A 19 -36.45 3.88 2.37
C THR A 19 -36.17 4.57 3.71
N ALA A 20 -34.97 5.11 3.90
CA ALA A 20 -34.63 5.87 5.10
C ALA A 20 -33.47 6.82 4.87
N ASP A 21 -33.53 7.97 5.54
CA ASP A 21 -32.37 8.85 5.75
C ASP A 21 -31.72 8.48 7.09
N LEU A 22 -30.49 8.02 7.05
CA LEU A 22 -29.72 7.72 8.25
C LEU A 22 -29.06 9.00 8.75
N PRO A 23 -29.09 9.28 10.04
CA PRO A 23 -28.55 10.52 10.59
C PRO A 23 -27.06 10.67 10.30
N ARG A 24 -26.58 11.91 10.30
CA ARG A 24 -25.16 12.23 10.08
C ARG A 24 -24.30 11.71 11.23
N THR A 25 -23.92 10.45 11.13
CA THR A 25 -22.97 9.78 12.03
C THR A 25 -21.95 9.05 11.17
N GLU A 26 -21.02 8.34 11.77
CA GLU A 26 -20.12 7.46 11.01
C GLU A 26 -20.87 6.17 10.68
N TRP A 27 -21.11 5.96 9.38
CA TRP A 27 -21.66 4.73 8.84
C TRP A 27 -20.59 3.95 8.10
N PHE A 28 -20.68 2.64 8.12
CA PHE A 28 -19.81 1.78 7.34
C PHE A 28 -20.60 1.20 6.16
N VAL A 29 -20.08 1.42 4.96
CA VAL A 29 -20.60 0.83 3.74
C VAL A 29 -19.75 -0.37 3.38
N THR A 30 -20.35 -1.55 3.38
CA THR A 30 -19.72 -2.80 2.95
C THR A 30 -19.88 -2.93 1.44
N LEU A 31 -18.77 -2.97 0.72
CA LEU A 31 -18.76 -3.18 -0.72
C LEU A 31 -19.06 -4.63 -1.02
N GLY A 32 -20.04 -4.88 -1.88
CA GLY A 32 -20.45 -6.23 -2.23
C GLY A 32 -19.41 -6.93 -3.09
N ALA A 33 -19.04 -8.15 -2.72
CA ALA A 33 -18.30 -9.06 -3.57
C ALA A 33 -19.22 -9.56 -4.69
N ARG A 34 -19.23 -8.88 -5.83
CA ARG A 34 -19.78 -9.44 -7.08
C ARG A 34 -18.66 -9.59 -8.09
N PRO A 35 -18.71 -10.64 -8.93
CA PRO A 35 -17.78 -10.78 -10.05
C PRO A 35 -17.79 -9.57 -10.99
N GLU A 36 -18.87 -8.80 -10.97
CA GLU A 36 -19.10 -7.62 -11.81
C GLU A 36 -18.71 -6.30 -11.12
N ALA A 37 -18.72 -6.28 -9.82
CA ALA A 37 -18.25 -5.18 -9.01
C ALA A 37 -16.89 -5.61 -8.46
N ILE A 38 -15.92 -5.25 -9.16
CA ILE A 38 -14.57 -5.09 -8.74
C ILE A 38 -14.37 -5.28 -7.24
N ARG A 39 -13.48 -6.07 -6.93
CA ARG A 39 -12.90 -6.60 -5.71
C ARG A 39 -12.40 -5.59 -4.68
N LEU A 40 -13.01 -4.46 -4.56
CA LEU A 40 -12.90 -3.64 -3.38
C LEU A 40 -13.79 -4.30 -2.31
N SER A 41 -13.24 -5.27 -1.61
CA SER A 41 -13.83 -5.78 -0.39
C SER A 41 -13.46 -4.86 0.76
N GLY A 42 -14.36 -4.63 1.69
CA GLY A 42 -14.06 -3.89 2.90
C GLY A 42 -15.21 -2.97 3.32
N GLU A 43 -15.07 -2.45 4.52
CA GLU A 43 -15.97 -1.46 5.08
C GLU A 43 -15.41 -0.06 4.84
N VAL A 44 -16.22 0.79 4.21
CA VAL A 44 -15.87 2.16 3.89
C VAL A 44 -16.61 3.11 4.84
N PRO A 45 -15.91 3.91 5.66
CA PRO A 45 -16.55 4.85 6.56
C PRO A 45 -17.13 6.03 5.78
N ILE A 46 -18.41 6.33 6.04
CA ILE A 46 -19.15 7.47 5.48
C ILE A 46 -19.58 8.39 6.61
N THR A 47 -19.20 9.65 6.54
CA THR A 47 -19.52 10.66 7.55
C THR A 47 -20.63 11.65 7.13
N SER A 48 -21.15 11.51 5.90
CA SER A 48 -22.30 12.28 5.41
C SER A 48 -23.62 11.59 5.73
N VAL A 49 -24.73 12.26 5.42
CA VAL A 49 -26.05 11.61 5.44
C VAL A 49 -26.03 10.43 4.45
N LEU A 50 -26.43 9.27 4.93
CA LEU A 50 -26.53 8.06 4.15
C LEU A 50 -27.99 7.65 3.99
N ARG A 51 -28.42 7.41 2.75
CA ARG A 51 -29.75 6.91 2.41
C ARG A 51 -29.72 5.42 2.15
N THR A 52 -30.71 4.72 2.64
CA THR A 52 -30.92 3.32 2.26
C THR A 52 -31.83 3.25 1.04
N LEU A 53 -31.48 2.36 0.13
CA LEU A 53 -32.16 2.17 -1.16
C LEU A 53 -32.83 0.80 -1.18
N GLN A 54 -34.03 0.72 -1.75
CA GLN A 54 -34.72 -0.54 -2.01
C GLN A 54 -34.81 -0.74 -3.52
N PRO A 55 -34.23 -1.81 -4.09
CA PRO A 55 -34.51 -2.17 -5.48
C PRO A 55 -36.02 -2.28 -5.72
N ALA A 56 -36.52 -1.58 -6.74
CA ALA A 56 -37.93 -1.56 -7.14
C ALA A 56 -38.17 -2.24 -8.48
N ALA A 57 -37.12 -2.77 -9.11
CA ALA A 57 -37.17 -3.48 -10.36
C ALA A 57 -36.18 -4.67 -10.33
N ASP A 58 -36.50 -5.73 -11.08
CA ASP A 58 -35.73 -6.99 -11.10
C ASP A 58 -34.34 -6.82 -11.78
N ASP A 59 -34.20 -5.78 -12.60
CA ASP A 59 -32.95 -5.43 -13.29
C ASP A 59 -31.97 -4.57 -12.46
N VAL A 60 -32.28 -4.37 -11.17
CA VAL A 60 -31.45 -3.61 -10.25
C VAL A 60 -30.64 -4.54 -9.35
N ALA A 61 -29.33 -4.40 -9.40
CA ALA A 61 -28.39 -5.17 -8.62
C ALA A 61 -27.83 -4.36 -7.44
N VAL A 62 -27.73 -4.98 -6.26
CA VAL A 62 -27.12 -4.36 -5.08
C VAL A 62 -25.60 -4.48 -5.17
N ALA A 63 -24.90 -3.35 -5.17
CA ALA A 63 -23.44 -3.29 -5.24
C ALA A 63 -22.79 -3.00 -3.89
N ALA A 64 -23.46 -2.29 -2.97
CA ALA A 64 -22.98 -2.08 -1.62
C ALA A 64 -24.13 -1.95 -0.61
N THR A 65 -23.86 -2.29 0.63
CA THR A 65 -24.83 -2.27 1.73
C THR A 65 -24.27 -1.53 2.94
N THR A 66 -25.16 -1.07 3.83
CA THR A 66 -24.80 -0.67 5.20
C THR A 66 -25.57 -1.52 6.22
N SER A 67 -24.98 -1.77 7.37
CA SER A 67 -25.66 -2.50 8.45
C SER A 67 -26.44 -1.53 9.34
N VAL A 68 -27.76 -1.72 9.39
CA VAL A 68 -28.65 -1.01 10.29
C VAL A 68 -29.29 -2.02 11.22
N ARG A 69 -28.92 -2.02 12.49
CA ARG A 69 -29.45 -2.99 13.49
C ARG A 69 -29.33 -4.44 13.01
N PHE A 70 -28.16 -4.81 12.49
CA PHE A 70 -27.86 -6.14 11.92
C PHE A 70 -28.58 -6.50 10.61
N ASN A 71 -29.35 -5.58 10.02
CA ASN A 71 -29.91 -5.74 8.70
C ASN A 71 -29.05 -5.02 7.66
N HIS A 72 -28.63 -5.75 6.64
CA HIS A 72 -27.88 -5.17 5.51
C HIS A 72 -28.85 -4.45 4.57
N GLN A 73 -28.77 -3.13 4.57
CA GLN A 73 -29.60 -2.26 3.73
C GLN A 73 -28.80 -1.82 2.51
N PRO A 74 -29.36 -1.92 1.29
CA PRO A 74 -28.69 -1.42 0.08
C PRO A 74 -28.40 0.08 0.16
N THR A 75 -27.20 0.49 -0.25
CA THR A 75 -26.75 1.89 -0.30
C THR A 75 -26.15 2.28 -1.63
N VAL A 76 -25.68 1.30 -2.41
CA VAL A 76 -25.28 1.49 -3.81
C VAL A 76 -25.91 0.38 -4.63
N VAL A 77 -26.57 0.76 -5.71
CA VAL A 77 -27.22 -0.19 -6.63
C VAL A 77 -26.90 0.17 -8.07
N VAL A 78 -26.95 -0.83 -8.94
CA VAL A 78 -26.68 -0.68 -10.38
C VAL A 78 -27.86 -1.20 -11.17
N ARG A 79 -28.35 -0.40 -12.09
CA ARG A 79 -29.34 -0.80 -13.10
C ARG A 79 -28.70 -0.80 -14.47
N THR A 80 -28.90 -1.85 -15.23
CA THR A 80 -28.49 -1.91 -16.64
C THR A 80 -29.65 -1.51 -17.55
N VAL A 81 -29.45 -0.47 -18.35
CA VAL A 81 -30.48 0.04 -19.28
C VAL A 81 -29.90 0.08 -20.68
N GLY A 82 -30.33 -0.84 -21.53
CA GLY A 82 -29.77 -1.02 -22.87
C GLY A 82 -28.26 -1.34 -22.80
N ALA A 83 -27.45 -0.57 -23.49
CA ALA A 83 -25.99 -0.66 -23.44
C ALA A 83 -25.35 0.19 -22.31
N GLY A 84 -26.16 0.88 -21.50
CA GLY A 84 -25.69 1.78 -20.44
C GLY A 84 -25.97 1.26 -19.04
N ARG A 85 -25.41 1.97 -18.04
CA ARG A 85 -25.63 1.70 -16.61
C ARG A 85 -26.01 2.95 -15.86
N ILE A 86 -26.90 2.79 -14.89
CA ILE A 86 -27.27 3.80 -13.93
C ILE A 86 -26.79 3.30 -12.55
N VAL A 87 -25.93 4.07 -11.90
CA VAL A 87 -25.49 3.80 -10.53
C VAL A 87 -26.18 4.76 -9.60
N SER A 88 -26.95 4.24 -8.67
CA SER A 88 -27.62 5.03 -7.64
C SER A 88 -26.90 4.82 -6.32
N THR A 89 -26.55 5.91 -5.65
CA THR A 89 -25.89 5.89 -4.35
C THR A 89 -26.70 6.63 -3.31
N GLY A 90 -26.78 6.08 -2.11
CA GLY A 90 -27.39 6.73 -0.95
C GLY A 90 -26.46 7.72 -0.24
N VAL A 91 -25.21 7.88 -0.68
CA VAL A 91 -24.29 8.89 -0.13
C VAL A 91 -24.70 10.27 -0.66
N SER A 92 -25.14 11.16 0.23
CA SER A 92 -25.70 12.46 -0.17
C SER A 92 -24.65 13.49 -0.57
N ASP A 93 -23.41 13.35 -0.12
CA ASP A 93 -22.32 14.25 -0.47
C ASP A 93 -21.53 13.72 -1.67
N VAL A 94 -21.89 14.18 -2.87
CA VAL A 94 -21.27 13.75 -4.12
C VAL A 94 -19.80 14.18 -4.22
N VAL A 95 -19.44 15.31 -3.63
CA VAL A 95 -18.06 15.79 -3.63
C VAL A 95 -17.18 14.92 -2.74
N ALA A 96 -17.68 14.58 -1.55
CA ALA A 96 -17.02 13.63 -0.67
C ALA A 96 -16.93 12.25 -1.31
N LEU A 97 -17.96 11.83 -2.04
CA LEU A 97 -17.97 10.56 -2.79
C LEU A 97 -16.86 10.51 -3.84
N GLN A 98 -16.73 11.56 -4.66
CA GLN A 98 -15.70 11.62 -5.71
C GLN A 98 -14.26 11.64 -5.15
N ARG A 99 -14.08 12.29 -4.00
CA ARG A 99 -12.79 12.41 -3.32
C ARG A 99 -12.45 11.22 -2.44
N HIS A 100 -13.41 10.33 -2.19
CA HIS A 100 -13.17 9.17 -1.34
C HIS A 100 -12.29 8.15 -2.07
N ALA A 101 -11.12 7.84 -1.50
CA ALA A 101 -10.09 7.02 -2.12
C ALA A 101 -10.55 5.61 -2.56
N THR A 102 -11.59 5.07 -1.91
CA THR A 102 -12.13 3.74 -2.21
C THR A 102 -13.49 3.82 -2.93
N LEU A 103 -14.42 4.62 -2.40
CA LEU A 103 -15.79 4.65 -2.90
C LEU A 103 -15.90 5.40 -4.24
N GLY A 104 -15.08 6.42 -4.48
CA GLY A 104 -15.02 7.13 -5.76
C GLY A 104 -14.62 6.22 -6.92
N PRO A 105 -13.48 5.54 -6.87
CA PRO A 105 -13.10 4.51 -7.86
C PRO A 105 -14.16 3.41 -8.01
N PHE A 106 -14.71 2.91 -6.90
CA PHE A 106 -15.78 1.90 -6.94
C PHE A 106 -16.99 2.35 -7.77
N ILE A 107 -17.53 3.56 -7.52
CA ILE A 107 -18.63 4.12 -8.28
C ILE A 107 -18.25 4.36 -9.75
N SER A 108 -17.05 4.88 -9.99
CA SER A 108 -16.56 5.12 -11.35
C SER A 108 -16.48 3.84 -12.17
N ARG A 109 -16.07 2.76 -11.57
CA ARG A 109 -16.01 1.44 -12.20
C ARG A 109 -17.40 0.89 -12.50
N LEU A 110 -18.35 1.02 -11.57
CA LEU A 110 -19.74 0.60 -11.81
C LEU A 110 -20.39 1.33 -12.99
N LEU A 111 -19.94 2.56 -13.29
CA LEU A 111 -20.44 3.36 -14.42
C LEU A 111 -19.85 2.97 -15.79
N ARG A 112 -18.80 2.17 -15.84
CA ARG A 112 -18.17 1.79 -17.12
C ARG A 112 -19.06 0.80 -17.88
N PRO A 113 -19.59 1.14 -19.06
CA PRO A 113 -20.49 0.27 -19.83
C PRO A 113 -19.79 -0.95 -20.44
N THR A 114 -18.48 -0.90 -20.57
CA THR A 114 -17.63 -1.96 -21.16
C THR A 114 -17.07 -2.93 -20.12
N PHE A 115 -17.52 -2.84 -18.86
CA PHE A 115 -17.08 -3.79 -17.84
C PHE A 115 -17.66 -5.16 -18.12
N VAL A 116 -16.87 -6.04 -18.72
CA VAL A 116 -17.14 -7.47 -18.82
C VAL A 116 -16.41 -8.12 -17.66
N PRO A 117 -17.10 -8.87 -16.78
CA PRO A 117 -16.42 -9.62 -15.73
C PRO A 117 -15.37 -10.53 -16.38
N SER A 118 -14.10 -10.36 -16.06
CA SER A 118 -13.10 -11.31 -16.50
C SER A 118 -13.23 -12.57 -15.66
N THR A 119 -13.51 -13.70 -16.30
CA THR A 119 -13.38 -15.03 -15.69
C THR A 119 -11.92 -15.51 -15.74
N THR A 120 -11.03 -14.75 -16.37
CA THR A 120 -9.63 -15.06 -16.49
C THR A 120 -8.94 -14.95 -15.14
N THR A 121 -8.21 -15.97 -14.78
CA THR A 121 -7.32 -16.00 -13.61
C THR A 121 -5.90 -15.97 -14.12
N LEU A 122 -5.08 -15.05 -13.60
CA LEU A 122 -3.67 -14.95 -13.93
C LEU A 122 -2.83 -15.80 -12.99
N GLY A 123 -1.93 -16.59 -13.55
CA GLY A 123 -0.98 -17.38 -12.78
C GLY A 123 0.12 -16.49 -12.20
N LEU A 124 0.16 -16.40 -10.87
CA LEU A 124 1.21 -15.69 -10.15
C LEU A 124 2.23 -16.69 -9.61
N ALA A 125 3.50 -16.38 -9.81
CA ALA A 125 4.63 -17.13 -9.27
C ALA A 125 5.56 -16.24 -8.44
N VAL A 126 6.35 -16.85 -7.54
CA VAL A 126 7.34 -16.15 -6.72
C VAL A 126 8.73 -16.68 -7.01
N VAL A 127 9.69 -15.79 -7.22
CA VAL A 127 11.14 -16.07 -7.29
C VAL A 127 11.77 -15.64 -5.97
N GLY A 128 12.30 -16.61 -5.20
CA GLY A 128 12.77 -16.41 -3.84
C GLY A 128 11.67 -16.65 -2.81
N TYR A 129 11.26 -17.92 -2.62
CA TYR A 129 10.21 -18.24 -1.66
C TYR A 129 10.58 -17.86 -0.23
N GLY A 130 11.85 -18.02 0.12
CA GLY A 130 12.37 -17.63 1.42
C GLY A 130 12.00 -18.59 2.57
N PRO A 131 12.30 -18.21 3.82
CA PRO A 131 11.96 -18.99 5.00
C PRO A 131 10.45 -18.93 5.29
N PHE A 132 9.98 -19.83 6.18
CA PHE A 132 8.60 -19.85 6.65
C PHE A 132 8.11 -18.45 7.10
N GLY A 133 6.93 -18.07 6.64
CA GLY A 133 6.34 -16.74 6.92
C GLY A 133 7.06 -15.59 6.23
N GLY A 134 7.99 -15.85 5.30
CA GLY A 134 8.65 -14.83 4.50
C GLY A 134 7.78 -14.26 3.39
N MET A 135 8.37 -13.32 2.62
CA MET A 135 7.63 -12.62 1.57
C MET A 135 7.06 -13.55 0.50
N GLY A 136 7.76 -14.64 0.16
CA GLY A 136 7.23 -15.63 -0.78
C GLY A 136 5.94 -16.28 -0.34
N TYR A 137 5.84 -16.67 0.94
CA TYR A 137 4.60 -17.17 1.53
C TYR A 137 3.50 -16.14 1.51
N LEU A 138 3.80 -14.89 1.90
CA LEU A 138 2.80 -13.80 1.93
C LEU A 138 2.25 -13.48 0.54
N HIS A 139 3.10 -13.45 -0.50
CA HIS A 139 2.64 -13.27 -1.87
C HIS A 139 1.79 -14.44 -2.37
N GLY A 140 2.15 -15.68 -2.01
CA GLY A 140 1.35 -16.87 -2.31
C GLY A 140 -0.03 -16.80 -1.67
N LEU A 141 -0.10 -16.47 -0.39
CA LEU A 141 -1.36 -16.29 0.35
C LEU A 141 -2.20 -15.17 -0.27
N ALA A 142 -1.58 -14.02 -0.54
CA ALA A 142 -2.26 -12.90 -1.19
C ALA A 142 -2.84 -13.28 -2.56
N ALA A 143 -2.11 -14.07 -3.36
CA ALA A 143 -2.60 -14.53 -4.66
C ALA A 143 -3.79 -15.48 -4.52
N THR A 144 -3.80 -16.37 -3.53
CA THR A 144 -4.93 -17.29 -3.30
C THR A 144 -6.18 -16.57 -2.79
N GLU A 145 -6.01 -15.48 -2.06
CA GLU A 145 -7.12 -14.68 -1.49
C GLU A 145 -7.55 -13.53 -2.40
N THR A 146 -6.77 -13.21 -3.43
CA THR A 146 -7.11 -12.16 -4.39
C THR A 146 -7.77 -12.76 -5.61
N ALA A 147 -8.99 -12.40 -5.82
CA ALA A 147 -9.70 -12.87 -6.98
C ALA A 147 -9.03 -12.43 -8.31
N GLY A 148 -8.88 -13.31 -9.35
CA GLY A 148 -8.18 -13.20 -10.63
C GLY A 148 -6.70 -13.46 -10.54
N LEU A 149 -6.24 -13.85 -9.37
CA LEU A 149 -4.91 -14.40 -9.21
C LEU A 149 -5.02 -15.86 -8.75
N ALA A 150 -4.07 -16.66 -9.17
CA ALA A 150 -3.84 -17.99 -8.63
C ALA A 150 -2.35 -18.15 -8.36
N PHE A 151 -1.98 -18.69 -7.21
CA PHE A 151 -0.60 -19.01 -6.91
C PHE A 151 -0.24 -20.34 -7.58
N VAL A 152 0.55 -20.31 -8.65
CA VAL A 152 0.80 -21.50 -9.50
C VAL A 152 2.18 -22.06 -9.37
N ALA A 153 3.20 -21.23 -9.10
CA ALA A 153 4.60 -21.68 -9.07
C ALA A 153 5.46 -20.90 -8.07
N ALA A 154 6.56 -21.51 -7.63
CA ALA A 154 7.63 -20.85 -6.91
C ALA A 154 8.99 -21.34 -7.39
N ALA A 155 9.98 -20.42 -7.43
CA ALA A 155 11.38 -20.74 -7.68
C ALA A 155 12.23 -20.36 -6.47
N ASP A 156 13.11 -21.25 -6.08
CA ASP A 156 14.16 -20.98 -5.08
C ASP A 156 15.37 -21.89 -5.35
N THR A 157 16.56 -21.39 -5.10
CA THR A 157 17.80 -22.17 -5.22
C THR A 157 17.93 -23.25 -4.15
N SER A 158 17.15 -23.17 -3.08
CA SER A 158 17.08 -24.15 -2.01
C SER A 158 15.91 -25.13 -2.23
N ALA A 159 16.23 -26.40 -2.44
CA ALA A 159 15.23 -27.47 -2.55
C ALA A 159 14.33 -27.56 -1.30
N ASP A 160 14.87 -27.27 -0.11
CA ASP A 160 14.09 -27.29 1.14
C ASP A 160 13.02 -26.21 1.16
N ARG A 161 13.30 -25.05 0.58
CA ARG A 161 12.32 -23.95 0.46
C ARG A 161 11.22 -24.29 -0.54
N ILE A 162 11.55 -24.95 -1.64
CA ILE A 162 10.55 -25.44 -2.60
C ILE A 162 9.69 -26.55 -1.96
N ASN A 163 10.28 -27.43 -1.16
CA ASN A 163 9.50 -28.42 -0.42
C ASN A 163 8.57 -27.78 0.62
N ALA A 164 9.02 -26.74 1.30
CA ALA A 164 8.18 -25.95 2.20
C ALA A 164 7.04 -25.27 1.43
N ALA A 165 7.32 -24.65 0.28
CA ALA A 165 6.30 -24.03 -0.55
C ALA A 165 5.20 -25.01 -0.99
N ARG A 166 5.60 -26.24 -1.36
CA ARG A 166 4.64 -27.32 -1.70
C ARG A 166 3.86 -27.83 -0.49
N ALA A 167 4.42 -27.75 0.71
CA ALA A 167 3.70 -28.11 1.94
C ALA A 167 2.64 -27.04 2.27
N ASP A 168 2.96 -25.77 2.06
CA ASP A 168 2.04 -24.66 2.27
C ASP A 168 0.96 -24.58 1.17
N PHE A 169 1.34 -24.90 -0.08
CA PHE A 169 0.48 -24.85 -1.28
C PHE A 169 0.66 -26.15 -2.08
N PRO A 170 -0.17 -27.18 -1.84
CA PRO A 170 0.05 -28.54 -2.37
C PRO A 170 0.08 -28.66 -3.91
N ASP A 171 -0.63 -27.81 -4.62
CA ASP A 171 -0.73 -27.82 -6.09
C ASP A 171 0.39 -27.02 -6.78
N LEU A 172 1.32 -26.46 -6.00
CA LEU A 172 2.36 -25.58 -6.50
C LEU A 172 3.42 -26.30 -7.34
N VAL A 173 3.75 -25.73 -8.50
CA VAL A 173 4.90 -26.14 -9.30
C VAL A 173 6.18 -25.50 -8.73
N GLY A 174 7.17 -26.34 -8.42
CA GLY A 174 8.46 -25.83 -7.90
C GLY A 174 9.53 -25.83 -8.97
N HIS A 175 10.24 -24.70 -9.08
CA HIS A 175 11.38 -24.46 -9.98
C HIS A 175 12.67 -24.28 -9.16
N ASP A 176 13.81 -24.59 -9.76
CA ASP A 176 15.14 -24.41 -9.14
C ASP A 176 15.79 -23.05 -9.48
N SER A 177 15.19 -22.30 -10.40
CA SER A 177 15.72 -21.05 -10.90
C SER A 177 14.65 -20.13 -11.49
N GLY A 178 14.97 -18.82 -11.57
CA GLY A 178 14.14 -17.86 -12.29
C GLY A 178 14.01 -18.18 -13.77
N THR A 179 15.06 -18.73 -14.39
CA THR A 179 15.06 -19.12 -15.80
C THR A 179 14.07 -20.26 -16.08
N SER A 180 14.02 -21.30 -15.23
CA SER A 180 13.05 -22.38 -15.40
C SER A 180 11.62 -21.90 -15.16
N LEU A 181 11.39 -20.98 -14.20
CA LEU A 181 10.10 -20.35 -13.98
C LEU A 181 9.69 -19.46 -15.15
N ALA A 182 10.62 -18.72 -15.74
CA ALA A 182 10.37 -17.86 -16.91
C ALA A 182 9.81 -18.63 -18.12
N ALA A 183 10.20 -19.89 -18.27
CA ALA A 183 9.73 -20.78 -19.33
C ALA A 183 8.37 -21.46 -19.04
N ASP A 184 7.84 -21.35 -17.84
CA ASP A 184 6.57 -21.95 -17.44
C ASP A 184 5.39 -21.21 -18.10
N PRO A 185 4.56 -21.89 -18.94
CA PRO A 185 3.44 -21.25 -19.62
C PRO A 185 2.27 -20.87 -18.70
N ASP A 186 2.17 -21.48 -17.52
CA ASP A 186 1.08 -21.20 -16.56
C ASP A 186 1.39 -19.96 -15.70
N VAL A 187 2.59 -19.38 -15.82
CA VAL A 187 3.01 -18.16 -15.12
C VAL A 187 2.74 -16.94 -15.99
N ASP A 188 1.87 -16.05 -15.57
CA ASP A 188 1.63 -14.75 -16.18
C ASP A 188 2.40 -13.63 -15.47
N ILE A 189 2.50 -13.74 -14.13
CA ILE A 189 3.08 -12.74 -13.24
C ILE A 189 4.18 -13.39 -12.41
N ALA A 190 5.37 -12.81 -12.41
CA ALA A 190 6.46 -13.24 -11.54
C ALA A 190 6.75 -12.17 -10.48
N VAL A 191 6.68 -12.56 -9.21
CA VAL A 191 7.07 -11.73 -8.06
C VAL A 191 8.51 -12.05 -7.69
N ILE A 192 9.38 -11.05 -7.68
CA ILE A 192 10.77 -11.17 -7.27
C ILE A 192 10.88 -10.81 -5.78
N ALA A 193 11.11 -11.80 -4.94
CA ALA A 193 11.26 -11.68 -3.49
C ALA A 193 12.64 -12.17 -3.01
N THR A 194 13.65 -11.97 -3.84
CA THR A 194 15.06 -12.24 -3.56
C THR A 194 15.72 -11.06 -2.82
N PRO A 195 16.98 -11.16 -2.40
CA PRO A 195 17.71 -9.99 -1.94
C PRO A 195 17.85 -8.91 -3.04
N PRO A 196 17.86 -7.61 -2.69
CA PRO A 196 17.80 -6.48 -3.62
C PRO A 196 18.85 -6.48 -4.74
N SER A 197 20.06 -6.98 -4.46
CA SER A 197 21.14 -7.06 -5.45
C SER A 197 20.82 -7.93 -6.67
N PHE A 198 19.80 -8.80 -6.59
CA PHE A 198 19.38 -9.67 -7.70
C PHE A 198 18.13 -9.15 -8.43
N HIS A 199 17.46 -8.10 -7.91
CA HIS A 199 16.17 -7.65 -8.41
C HIS A 199 16.21 -7.27 -9.89
N ALA A 200 17.11 -6.36 -10.28
CA ALA A 200 17.16 -5.84 -11.64
C ALA A 200 17.46 -6.94 -12.66
N GLN A 201 18.46 -7.79 -12.40
CA GLN A 201 18.82 -8.86 -13.32
C GLN A 201 17.66 -9.84 -13.55
N LEU A 202 17.00 -10.29 -12.47
CA LEU A 202 15.86 -11.20 -12.57
C LEU A 202 14.67 -10.54 -13.27
N ALA A 203 14.41 -9.26 -12.99
CA ALA A 203 13.34 -8.52 -13.65
C ALA A 203 13.55 -8.45 -15.17
N LEU A 204 14.76 -8.12 -15.62
CA LEU A 204 15.11 -8.07 -17.04
C LEU A 204 14.92 -9.44 -17.73
N GLU A 205 15.31 -10.53 -17.07
CA GLU A 205 15.15 -11.89 -17.58
C GLU A 205 13.67 -12.25 -17.76
N LEU A 206 12.86 -12.04 -16.72
CA LEU A 206 11.43 -12.35 -16.69
C LEU A 206 10.62 -11.48 -17.66
N LEU A 207 10.91 -10.20 -17.76
CA LEU A 207 10.27 -9.29 -18.70
C LEU A 207 10.56 -9.68 -20.16
N ARG A 208 11.82 -10.04 -20.48
CA ARG A 208 12.21 -10.54 -21.81
C ARG A 208 11.57 -11.89 -22.15
N ALA A 209 11.25 -12.70 -21.15
CA ALA A 209 10.46 -13.93 -21.29
C ALA A 209 8.95 -13.70 -21.43
N GLY A 210 8.50 -12.44 -21.42
CA GLY A 210 7.10 -12.07 -21.61
C GLY A 210 6.24 -12.15 -20.35
N LYS A 211 6.85 -12.18 -19.15
CA LYS A 211 6.11 -12.15 -17.88
C LYS A 211 5.86 -10.73 -17.41
N HIS A 212 4.72 -10.47 -16.76
CA HIS A 212 4.54 -9.28 -15.93
C HIS A 212 5.38 -9.45 -14.66
N VAL A 213 5.97 -8.38 -14.16
CA VAL A 213 6.90 -8.48 -13.02
C VAL A 213 6.46 -7.59 -11.86
N VAL A 214 6.42 -8.18 -10.69
CA VAL A 214 6.34 -7.47 -9.40
C VAL A 214 7.69 -7.62 -8.71
N MET A 215 8.25 -6.53 -8.24
CA MET A 215 9.50 -6.55 -7.49
C MET A 215 9.24 -6.23 -6.02
N GLU A 216 9.86 -6.95 -5.11
CA GLU A 216 9.94 -6.48 -3.73
C GLU A 216 10.74 -5.16 -3.66
N LYS A 217 10.49 -4.41 -2.61
CA LYS A 217 11.23 -3.17 -2.36
C LYS A 217 12.66 -3.50 -1.84
N PRO A 218 13.65 -2.65 -2.15
CA PRO A 218 13.67 -1.59 -3.16
C PRO A 218 13.60 -2.15 -4.58
N MET A 219 13.11 -1.36 -5.54
CA MET A 219 13.04 -1.79 -6.95
C MET A 219 14.41 -2.25 -7.49
N ALA A 220 15.45 -1.47 -7.19
CA ALA A 220 16.83 -1.72 -7.56
C ALA A 220 17.76 -0.99 -6.57
N LEU A 221 19.08 -1.19 -6.70
CA LEU A 221 20.08 -0.47 -5.92
C LEU A 221 20.60 0.79 -6.63
N THR A 222 20.36 0.93 -7.93
CA THR A 222 20.71 2.13 -8.70
C THR A 222 19.53 2.61 -9.53
N ARG A 223 19.49 3.93 -9.78
CA ARG A 223 18.52 4.52 -10.68
C ARG A 223 18.66 3.96 -12.10
N ALA A 224 19.90 3.74 -12.56
CA ALA A 224 20.16 3.22 -13.89
C ALA A 224 19.55 1.84 -14.10
N ASP A 225 19.67 0.94 -13.13
CA ASP A 225 19.03 -0.38 -13.16
C ASP A 225 17.49 -0.27 -13.20
N ALA A 226 16.93 0.64 -12.39
CA ALA A 226 15.48 0.88 -12.38
C ALA A 226 14.98 1.40 -13.74
N ASP A 227 15.72 2.33 -14.36
CA ASP A 227 15.42 2.86 -15.71
C ASP A 227 15.48 1.76 -16.77
N GLU A 228 16.49 0.86 -16.73
CA GLU A 228 16.61 -0.28 -17.65
C GLU A 228 15.45 -1.27 -17.50
N VAL A 229 15.03 -1.56 -16.26
CA VAL A 229 13.88 -2.44 -15.99
C VAL A 229 12.60 -1.84 -16.57
N ILE A 230 12.34 -0.54 -16.35
CA ILE A 230 11.16 0.15 -16.90
C ILE A 230 11.18 0.13 -18.43
N ALA A 231 12.31 0.47 -19.04
CA ALA A 231 12.44 0.47 -20.49
C ALA A 231 12.23 -0.93 -21.08
N THR A 232 12.75 -1.98 -20.41
CA THR A 232 12.56 -3.38 -20.84
C THR A 232 11.11 -3.81 -20.73
N ALA A 233 10.40 -3.41 -19.67
CA ALA A 233 8.97 -3.69 -19.51
C ALA A 233 8.17 -3.08 -20.66
N GLN A 234 8.41 -1.80 -20.97
CA GLN A 234 7.77 -1.09 -22.08
C GLN A 234 8.06 -1.73 -23.43
N ALA A 235 9.33 -2.10 -23.68
CA ALA A 235 9.75 -2.71 -24.95
C ALA A 235 9.11 -4.10 -25.19
N ASN A 236 8.73 -4.81 -24.14
CA ASN A 236 8.09 -6.13 -24.22
C ASN A 236 6.56 -6.08 -24.02
N ASP A 237 5.95 -4.89 -23.91
CA ASP A 237 4.53 -4.71 -23.61
C ASP A 237 4.13 -5.49 -22.35
N ARG A 238 4.91 -5.32 -21.28
CA ARG A 238 4.67 -5.94 -19.97
C ARG A 238 4.63 -4.91 -18.86
N THR A 239 3.85 -5.23 -17.85
CA THR A 239 3.75 -4.41 -16.64
C THR A 239 4.90 -4.75 -15.70
N VAL A 240 5.54 -3.71 -15.16
CA VAL A 240 6.41 -3.81 -14.00
C VAL A 240 5.89 -2.90 -12.89
N THR A 241 5.90 -3.38 -11.65
CA THR A 241 5.53 -2.61 -10.46
C THR A 241 6.32 -3.09 -9.25
N VAL A 242 6.29 -2.31 -8.16
CA VAL A 242 7.02 -2.62 -6.92
C VAL A 242 6.03 -2.81 -5.78
N HIS A 243 6.27 -3.81 -4.94
CA HIS A 243 5.44 -4.11 -3.78
C HIS A 243 5.64 -3.08 -2.66
N GLN A 244 5.19 -1.85 -2.91
CA GLN A 244 5.12 -0.81 -1.87
C GLN A 244 3.86 -1.02 -1.00
N SER A 245 3.80 -2.20 -0.35
CA SER A 245 2.63 -2.65 0.43
C SER A 245 2.19 -1.67 1.51
N ARG A 246 3.13 -0.92 2.07
CA ARG A 246 2.85 0.03 3.14
C ARG A 246 2.08 1.28 2.71
N ARG A 247 1.82 1.46 1.40
CA ARG A 247 0.83 2.45 0.93
C ARG A 247 -0.59 2.12 1.39
N TRP A 248 -0.81 0.87 1.82
CA TRP A 248 -2.09 0.38 2.36
C TRP A 248 -2.10 0.25 3.88
N ASP A 249 -1.03 0.64 4.57
CA ASP A 249 -1.03 0.72 6.04
C ASP A 249 -2.16 1.66 6.50
N THR A 250 -2.96 1.22 7.46
CA THR A 250 -4.19 1.91 7.87
C THR A 250 -3.95 3.29 8.47
N ASP A 251 -2.79 3.49 9.09
CA ASP A 251 -2.35 4.79 9.60
C ASP A 251 -1.90 5.71 8.44
N PHE A 252 -1.13 5.20 7.47
CA PHE A 252 -0.72 5.97 6.30
C PHE A 252 -1.93 6.39 5.45
N LEU A 253 -2.90 5.50 5.24
CA LEU A 253 -4.16 5.82 4.55
C LEU A 253 -4.93 6.93 5.27
N ALA A 254 -4.90 6.95 6.61
CA ALA A 254 -5.53 8.01 7.39
C ALA A 254 -4.77 9.35 7.24
N VAL A 255 -3.44 9.32 7.25
CA VAL A 255 -2.59 10.51 6.99
C VAL A 255 -2.90 11.08 5.60
N ARG A 256 -2.88 10.24 4.56
CA ARG A 256 -3.17 10.66 3.18
C ARG A 256 -4.55 11.28 3.07
N ARG A 257 -5.57 10.68 3.69
CA ARG A 257 -6.94 11.22 3.72
C ARG A 257 -7.01 12.62 4.32
N LEU A 258 -6.28 12.89 5.42
CA LEU A 258 -6.25 14.22 6.04
C LEU A 258 -5.61 15.25 5.11
N MET A 259 -4.53 14.88 4.42
CA MET A 259 -3.88 15.76 3.44
C MET A 259 -4.77 16.04 2.23
N GLU A 260 -5.40 15.01 1.67
CA GLU A 260 -6.33 15.15 0.54
C GLU A 260 -7.55 16.03 0.88
N ARG A 261 -7.98 16.03 2.12
CA ARG A 261 -9.07 16.90 2.62
C ARG A 261 -8.62 18.33 2.93
N GLY A 262 -7.30 18.57 2.95
CA GLY A 262 -6.73 19.85 3.36
C GLY A 262 -6.83 20.13 4.86
N ASP A 263 -7.00 19.10 5.69
CA ASP A 263 -7.17 19.26 7.15
C ASP A 263 -5.90 19.80 7.84
N LEU A 264 -4.74 19.72 7.18
CA LEU A 264 -3.47 20.25 7.65
C LEU A 264 -3.13 21.63 7.06
N GLY A 265 -3.92 22.11 6.09
CA GLY A 265 -3.54 23.27 5.28
C GLY A 265 -2.39 22.95 4.33
N ASN A 266 -1.47 23.89 4.10
CA ASN A 266 -0.27 23.69 3.30
C ASN A 266 0.79 22.97 4.15
N VAL A 267 1.06 21.71 3.85
CA VAL A 267 2.10 20.92 4.54
C VAL A 267 3.47 21.35 4.03
N PHE A 268 4.35 21.71 4.96
CA PHE A 268 5.69 22.19 4.66
C PHE A 268 6.82 21.35 5.29
N ASN A 269 6.52 20.52 6.31
CA ASN A 269 7.47 19.63 6.94
C ASN A 269 6.85 18.25 7.22
N ILE A 270 7.58 17.19 6.86
CA ILE A 270 7.22 15.79 7.17
C ILE A 270 8.42 15.11 7.82
N GLU A 271 8.27 14.69 9.07
CA GLU A 271 9.25 13.83 9.72
C GLU A 271 8.70 12.43 9.88
N THR A 272 9.53 11.43 9.58
CA THR A 272 9.20 10.03 9.79
C THR A 272 10.33 9.33 10.54
N PHE A 273 9.95 8.34 11.37
CA PHE A 273 10.91 7.61 12.19
C PHE A 273 10.57 6.11 12.24
N VAL A 274 11.63 5.29 12.22
CA VAL A 274 11.58 3.88 12.56
C VAL A 274 12.78 3.51 13.43
N GLY A 275 12.57 2.57 14.35
CA GLY A 275 13.68 2.05 15.17
C GLY A 275 13.25 1.69 16.58
N GLY A 276 14.25 1.34 17.36
CA GLY A 276 14.20 0.89 18.74
C GLY A 276 15.60 0.64 19.25
N PHE A 277 15.75 -0.03 20.38
CA PHE A 277 17.05 -0.50 20.82
C PHE A 277 17.13 -2.02 20.56
N GLU A 278 17.42 -2.36 19.32
CA GLU A 278 17.43 -3.75 18.84
C GLU A 278 18.58 -3.91 17.84
N HIS A 279 19.14 -5.12 17.77
CA HIS A 279 20.14 -5.42 16.75
C HIS A 279 19.52 -5.32 15.36
N PRO A 280 20.18 -4.66 14.37
CA PRO A 280 19.72 -4.65 12.99
C PRO A 280 19.42 -6.06 12.46
N CYS A 281 18.53 -6.15 11.48
CA CYS A 281 18.18 -7.43 10.88
C CYS A 281 19.41 -8.27 10.54
N ARG A 282 19.30 -9.59 10.73
CA ARG A 282 20.39 -10.53 10.49
C ARG A 282 20.36 -11.10 9.06
N ALA A 283 21.28 -12.01 8.77
CA ALA A 283 21.49 -12.62 7.46
C ALA A 283 21.86 -11.58 6.39
N TRP A 284 21.40 -11.74 5.18
CA TRP A 284 21.73 -10.84 4.06
C TRP A 284 21.35 -9.37 4.30
N HIS A 285 20.37 -9.10 5.17
CA HIS A 285 19.98 -7.73 5.54
C HIS A 285 21.10 -6.97 6.27
N SER A 286 21.97 -7.69 6.98
CA SER A 286 23.12 -7.10 7.67
C SER A 286 24.29 -6.77 6.75
N GLU A 287 24.21 -7.16 5.47
CA GLU A 287 25.27 -6.94 4.50
C GLU A 287 24.88 -5.87 3.49
N ASP A 288 25.57 -4.72 3.58
CA ASP A 288 25.31 -3.54 2.75
C ASP A 288 25.41 -3.86 1.24
N SER A 289 26.39 -4.65 0.83
CA SER A 289 26.58 -5.04 -0.58
C SER A 289 25.43 -5.88 -1.18
N ILE A 290 24.62 -6.50 -0.33
CA ILE A 290 23.49 -7.37 -0.75
C ILE A 290 22.17 -6.64 -0.59
N SER A 291 21.98 -5.96 0.54
CA SER A 291 20.75 -5.27 0.89
C SER A 291 20.66 -3.84 0.35
N GLY A 292 21.79 -3.23 0.01
CA GLY A 292 21.92 -1.78 -0.24
C GLY A 292 22.08 -0.96 1.03
N GLY A 293 22.07 -1.63 2.20
CA GLY A 293 22.21 -0.99 3.50
C GLY A 293 20.92 -0.49 4.13
N ALA A 294 21.03 0.03 5.34
CA ALA A 294 19.91 0.50 6.13
C ALA A 294 19.08 1.59 5.43
N VAL A 295 19.72 2.41 4.58
CA VAL A 295 19.03 3.44 3.79
C VAL A 295 18.00 2.83 2.86
N TYR A 296 18.30 1.68 2.24
CA TYR A 296 17.39 1.03 1.28
C TYR A 296 16.31 0.18 1.96
N ASP A 297 16.54 -0.33 3.16
CA ASP A 297 15.56 -1.18 3.83
C ASP A 297 14.31 -0.38 4.23
N TRP A 298 14.37 0.37 5.32
CA TRP A 298 13.23 1.19 5.76
C TRP A 298 13.06 2.47 4.95
N GLY A 299 14.15 3.01 4.40
CA GLY A 299 14.10 4.18 3.53
C GLY A 299 13.18 3.97 2.33
N SER A 300 13.12 2.76 1.75
CA SER A 300 12.20 2.43 0.66
C SER A 300 10.75 2.73 0.98
N HIS A 301 10.32 2.51 2.22
CA HIS A 301 8.95 2.77 2.65
C HIS A 301 8.72 4.24 3.04
N HIS A 302 9.63 4.80 3.82
CA HIS A 302 9.46 6.16 4.35
C HIS A 302 9.62 7.23 3.27
N VAL A 303 10.59 7.06 2.36
CA VAL A 303 10.76 7.95 1.20
C VAL A 303 9.57 7.81 0.25
N ASP A 304 9.04 6.59 0.04
CA ASP A 304 7.84 6.38 -0.76
C ASP A 304 6.62 7.08 -0.15
N TRP A 305 6.40 6.99 1.16
CA TRP A 305 5.32 7.73 1.83
C TRP A 305 5.46 9.23 1.64
N ILE A 306 6.64 9.78 1.86
CA ILE A 306 6.91 11.22 1.69
C ILE A 306 6.69 11.64 0.24
N HIS A 307 7.17 10.83 -0.71
CA HIS A 307 6.93 11.07 -2.15
C HIS A 307 5.43 11.05 -2.50
N GLN A 308 4.65 10.12 -1.92
CA GLN A 308 3.19 10.08 -2.12
C GLN A 308 2.49 11.29 -1.51
N LEU A 309 2.89 11.73 -0.32
CA LEU A 309 2.26 12.84 0.39
C LEU A 309 2.58 14.19 -0.28
N TYR A 310 3.79 14.38 -0.80
CA TYR A 310 4.19 15.59 -1.51
C TYR A 310 3.90 15.58 -3.01
N GLY A 311 3.66 14.40 -3.58
CA GLY A 311 3.33 14.23 -5.01
C GLY A 311 4.51 14.44 -5.97
N SER A 312 5.73 14.61 -5.46
CA SER A 312 6.94 14.82 -6.25
C SER A 312 8.19 14.38 -5.47
N ALA A 313 9.28 14.11 -6.19
CA ALA A 313 10.58 13.85 -5.58
C ALA A 313 11.25 15.14 -5.07
N PRO A 314 12.16 15.04 -4.08
CA PRO A 314 12.95 16.17 -3.61
C PRO A 314 13.97 16.64 -4.66
N SER A 315 14.37 17.91 -4.58
CA SER A 315 15.43 18.46 -5.45
C SER A 315 16.85 18.23 -4.89
N ARG A 316 16.96 17.99 -3.58
CA ARG A 316 18.26 17.71 -2.93
C ARG A 316 18.11 16.94 -1.65
N VAL A 317 19.17 16.21 -1.31
CA VAL A 317 19.21 15.35 -0.12
C VAL A 317 20.54 15.48 0.61
N LEU A 318 20.50 15.25 1.93
CA LEU A 318 21.67 15.08 2.78
C LEU A 318 21.40 13.93 3.74
N CYS A 319 22.33 12.97 3.81
CA CYS A 319 22.22 11.84 4.71
C CYS A 319 23.46 11.72 5.59
N SER A 320 23.26 11.52 6.88
CA SER A 320 24.32 11.13 7.82
C SER A 320 24.06 9.73 8.34
N THR A 321 25.11 8.91 8.37
CA THR A 321 25.05 7.50 8.76
C THR A 321 26.13 7.19 9.79
N HIS A 322 25.79 6.33 10.76
CA HIS A 322 26.72 5.96 11.83
C HIS A 322 26.52 4.51 12.28
N THR A 323 27.62 3.84 12.62
CA THR A 323 27.62 2.60 13.39
C THR A 323 28.08 2.92 14.81
N ARG A 324 27.15 2.91 15.77
CA ARG A 324 27.39 3.35 17.16
C ARG A 324 27.57 2.19 18.12
N VAL A 325 26.80 1.14 17.99
CA VAL A 325 26.71 0.02 18.93
C VAL A 325 26.96 -1.32 18.26
N TRP A 326 26.26 -1.60 17.16
CA TRP A 326 26.26 -2.91 16.52
C TRP A 326 27.41 -3.03 15.51
N GLN A 327 28.58 -3.50 15.98
CA GLN A 327 29.82 -3.55 15.19
C GLN A 327 29.98 -4.86 14.40
N ASP A 328 29.05 -5.81 14.53
CA ASP A 328 29.07 -7.12 13.89
C ASP A 328 28.23 -7.17 12.58
N THR A 329 27.85 -6.01 12.06
CA THR A 329 27.13 -5.83 10.79
C THR A 329 27.86 -4.76 9.95
N THR A 330 27.77 -4.87 8.63
CA THR A 330 28.25 -3.82 7.71
C THR A 330 27.24 -2.69 7.53
N ASN A 331 25.98 -2.90 7.94
CA ASN A 331 24.96 -1.87 7.97
C ASN A 331 25.17 -0.89 9.12
N VAL A 332 24.72 0.34 8.91
CA VAL A 332 24.68 1.37 9.94
C VAL A 332 23.51 1.13 10.90
N ASP A 333 23.68 1.51 12.16
CA ASP A 333 22.64 1.41 13.19
C ASP A 333 21.93 2.73 13.48
N GLN A 334 22.36 3.82 12.82
CA GLN A 334 21.73 5.12 12.89
C GLN A 334 21.88 5.86 11.56
N LEU A 335 20.77 6.39 11.05
CA LEU A 335 20.78 7.30 9.90
C LEU A 335 19.79 8.45 10.08
N SER A 336 20.09 9.56 9.41
CA SER A 336 19.20 10.71 9.27
C SER A 336 19.30 11.22 7.85
N LEU A 337 18.22 11.10 7.10
CA LEU A 337 18.07 11.58 5.73
C LEU A 337 17.18 12.81 5.73
N TRP A 338 17.76 13.96 5.38
CA TRP A 338 17.04 15.19 5.13
C TRP A 338 16.82 15.36 3.62
N MET A 339 15.66 15.85 3.25
CA MET A 339 15.21 16.05 1.87
C MET A 339 14.59 17.44 1.74
N GLN A 340 14.84 18.13 0.63
CA GLN A 340 14.24 19.43 0.36
C GLN A 340 13.73 19.53 -1.08
N TRP A 341 12.58 20.17 -1.22
CA TRP A 341 11.94 20.48 -2.51
C TRP A 341 12.26 21.90 -2.96
N ALA A 342 12.18 22.15 -4.26
CA ALA A 342 12.46 23.46 -4.85
C ALA A 342 11.52 24.58 -4.34
N ASP A 343 10.33 24.22 -3.88
CA ASP A 343 9.33 25.15 -3.32
C ASP A 343 9.53 25.44 -1.82
N GLY A 344 10.58 24.88 -1.21
CA GLY A 344 10.96 25.10 0.18
C GLY A 344 10.34 24.09 1.17
N ARG A 345 9.53 23.13 0.71
CA ARG A 345 9.09 22.02 1.57
C ARG A 345 10.28 21.16 1.97
N GLU A 346 10.19 20.58 3.15
CA GLU A 346 11.23 19.73 3.72
C GLU A 346 10.66 18.42 4.24
N ALA A 347 11.52 17.40 4.32
CA ALA A 347 11.20 16.18 5.03
C ALA A 347 12.45 15.55 5.63
N THR A 348 12.24 14.77 6.70
CA THR A 348 13.31 14.00 7.33
C THR A 348 12.84 12.56 7.58
N PHE A 349 13.62 11.60 7.11
CA PHE A 349 13.51 10.22 7.53
C PHE A 349 14.64 9.88 8.50
N ARG A 350 14.32 9.25 9.62
CA ARG A 350 15.29 8.77 10.59
C ARG A 350 15.08 7.30 10.93
N GLN A 351 16.18 6.55 10.93
CA GLN A 351 16.23 5.21 11.49
C GLN A 351 17.25 5.18 12.63
N SER A 352 16.93 4.46 13.72
CA SER A 352 17.87 4.27 14.81
C SER A 352 17.59 2.97 15.56
N ASP A 353 18.52 2.03 15.45
CA ASP A 353 18.50 0.74 16.15
C ASP A 353 19.16 0.83 17.54
N VAL A 354 19.43 2.06 17.98
CA VAL A 354 19.99 2.41 19.29
C VAL A 354 19.13 3.42 20.05
N CYS A 355 17.85 3.53 19.68
CA CYS A 355 16.92 4.50 20.25
C CYS A 355 16.02 3.83 21.31
N ALA A 356 16.36 4.01 22.59
CA ALA A 356 15.59 3.42 23.69
C ALA A 356 14.20 4.06 23.89
N ILE A 357 14.03 5.33 23.50
CA ILE A 357 12.74 6.04 23.51
C ILE A 357 12.38 6.36 22.07
N ARG A 358 11.33 5.72 21.57
CA ARG A 358 10.87 5.90 20.19
C ARG A 358 10.33 7.30 19.96
N ARG A 359 10.70 7.87 18.81
CA ARG A 359 10.08 9.08 18.27
C ARG A 359 8.72 8.73 17.64
N PRO A 360 7.87 9.74 17.38
CA PRO A 360 6.68 9.53 16.53
C PRO A 360 7.07 8.90 15.19
N LYS A 361 6.24 7.96 14.69
CA LYS A 361 6.35 7.42 13.32
C LYS A 361 6.13 8.50 12.29
N PHE A 362 5.17 9.40 12.56
CA PHE A 362 4.85 10.57 11.76
C PHE A 362 4.81 11.81 12.65
N HIS A 363 5.47 12.87 12.18
CA HIS A 363 5.26 14.24 12.65
C HIS A 363 5.15 15.12 11.42
N ILE A 364 3.97 15.69 11.18
CA ILE A 364 3.65 16.42 9.95
C ILE A 364 3.12 17.80 10.31
N GLU A 365 3.78 18.83 9.82
CA GLU A 365 3.42 20.23 10.07
C GLU A 365 2.82 20.86 8.82
N GLY A 366 1.65 21.41 9.01
CA GLY A 366 0.97 22.23 8.00
C GLY A 366 0.57 23.58 8.57
N THR A 367 0.10 24.48 7.72
CA THR A 367 -0.29 25.85 8.12
C THR A 367 -1.48 25.91 9.07
N ASP A 368 -2.33 24.90 9.09
CA ASP A 368 -3.58 24.87 9.83
C ASP A 368 -3.59 23.86 10.97
N ALA A 369 -2.73 22.83 10.91
CA ALA A 369 -2.65 21.81 11.91
C ALA A 369 -1.32 21.06 11.90
N THR A 370 -1.02 20.38 13.01
CA THR A 370 0.09 19.41 13.13
C THR A 370 -0.47 18.04 13.44
N LEU A 371 0.06 17.00 12.75
CA LEU A 371 -0.28 15.60 12.98
C LEU A 371 0.89 14.86 13.60
N GLU A 372 0.62 14.10 14.66
CA GLU A 372 1.58 13.15 15.23
C GLU A 372 1.02 11.73 15.23
N GLY A 373 1.90 10.76 14.92
CA GLY A 373 1.60 9.34 14.99
C GLY A 373 2.53 8.62 15.97
N HIS A 374 2.00 8.16 17.11
CA HIS A 374 2.78 7.51 18.15
C HIS A 374 2.68 5.99 18.08
N TYR A 375 3.81 5.30 18.11
CA TYR A 375 3.86 3.84 18.18
C TYR A 375 3.14 3.31 19.41
N ARG A 376 2.29 2.31 19.21
CA ARG A 376 1.66 1.57 20.29
C ARG A 376 2.57 0.45 20.76
N PRO A 377 2.77 0.28 22.09
CA PRO A 377 3.39 -0.92 22.59
C PRO A 377 2.45 -2.12 22.39
N LEU A 378 2.95 -3.19 21.81
CA LEU A 378 2.25 -4.47 21.75
C LEU A 378 2.57 -5.26 23.01
N ARG A 379 1.55 -5.69 23.73
CA ARG A 379 1.67 -6.59 24.88
C ARG A 379 1.46 -8.01 24.40
N THR A 380 2.44 -8.84 24.62
CA THR A 380 2.40 -10.26 24.30
C THR A 380 2.68 -11.05 25.58
N GLU A 381 1.99 -12.18 25.76
CA GLU A 381 2.28 -13.11 26.83
C GLU A 381 2.99 -14.33 26.27
N SER A 382 4.02 -14.78 26.94
CA SER A 382 4.69 -16.05 26.65
C SER A 382 4.80 -16.90 27.90
N VAL A 383 4.74 -18.23 27.71
CA VAL A 383 4.99 -19.17 28.80
C VAL A 383 6.49 -19.46 28.84
N VAL A 384 7.13 -18.99 29.91
CA VAL A 384 8.56 -19.26 30.13
C VAL A 384 8.69 -20.42 31.12
N PRO A 385 9.36 -21.54 30.78
CA PRO A 385 9.55 -22.64 31.69
C PRO A 385 10.19 -22.19 33.02
N GLY A 386 9.56 -22.53 34.14
CA GLY A 386 9.99 -22.11 35.48
C GLY A 386 9.59 -20.70 35.93
N ARG A 387 8.95 -19.89 35.02
CA ARG A 387 8.45 -18.55 35.35
C ARG A 387 6.95 -18.37 35.11
N GLY A 388 6.31 -19.31 34.38
CA GLY A 388 4.90 -19.20 34.04
C GLY A 388 4.64 -18.17 32.93
N TYR A 389 3.52 -17.48 33.02
CA TYR A 389 3.17 -16.42 32.08
C TYR A 389 4.01 -15.17 32.32
N VAL A 390 4.71 -14.73 31.29
CA VAL A 390 5.52 -13.50 31.31
C VAL A 390 4.96 -12.56 30.26
N GLU A 391 4.55 -11.38 30.69
CA GLU A 391 4.14 -10.30 29.80
C GLU A 391 5.38 -9.63 29.20
N HIS A 392 5.41 -9.51 27.90
CA HIS A 392 6.44 -8.77 27.15
C HIS A 392 5.80 -7.58 26.47
N THR A 393 6.44 -6.44 26.56
CA THR A 393 6.11 -5.30 25.73
C THR A 393 7.06 -5.29 24.54
N SER A 394 6.52 -5.48 23.35
CA SER A 394 7.26 -5.34 22.11
C SER A 394 6.75 -4.14 21.31
N HIS A 395 7.63 -3.56 20.53
CA HIS A 395 7.27 -2.53 19.60
C HIS A 395 7.50 -3.06 18.18
N HIS A 396 6.44 -3.11 17.40
CA HIS A 396 6.53 -3.54 16.02
C HIS A 396 6.50 -2.32 15.10
N ALA A 397 7.49 -2.18 14.23
CA ALA A 397 7.55 -1.07 13.28
C ALA A 397 6.38 -1.04 12.30
N GLU A 398 5.75 -2.18 12.11
CA GLU A 398 4.61 -2.38 11.21
C GLU A 398 3.25 -2.13 11.87
N ALA A 399 3.20 -2.03 13.20
CA ALA A 399 1.94 -1.80 13.89
C ALA A 399 1.39 -0.40 13.56
N PRO A 400 0.08 -0.27 13.33
CA PRO A 400 -0.56 1.02 13.18
C PRO A 400 -0.32 1.90 14.41
N VAL A 401 -0.11 3.20 14.19
CA VAL A 401 0.13 4.17 15.26
C VAL A 401 -1.16 4.85 15.72
N ASP A 402 -1.10 5.45 16.91
CA ASP A 402 -2.13 6.36 17.38
C ASP A 402 -1.89 7.74 16.79
N LEU A 403 -2.82 8.21 15.96
CA LEU A 403 -2.74 9.49 15.27
C LEU A 403 -3.49 10.58 16.04
N GLN A 404 -2.83 11.70 16.28
CA GLN A 404 -3.39 12.89 16.90
C GLN A 404 -3.20 14.10 16.00
N LEU A 405 -4.28 14.85 15.79
CA LEU A 405 -4.31 16.10 15.05
C LEU A 405 -4.51 17.26 16.03
N ALA A 406 -3.56 18.19 16.05
CA ALA A 406 -3.63 19.41 16.86
C ALA A 406 -3.80 20.64 15.96
N ARG A 407 -4.76 21.52 16.30
CA ARG A 407 -5.05 22.78 15.63
C ARG A 407 -5.02 23.93 16.62
N PHE A 408 -4.61 25.10 16.14
CA PHE A 408 -4.80 26.33 16.88
C PHE A 408 -6.15 26.97 16.50
N ASP A 409 -6.95 27.18 17.52
CA ASP A 409 -8.28 27.79 17.42
C ASP A 409 -8.29 29.15 18.11
N GLY A 410 -7.68 30.15 17.63
CA GLY A 410 -7.60 31.53 18.11
C GLY A 410 -8.21 31.89 19.47
N ASP A 411 -9.43 31.44 19.73
CA ASP A 411 -10.19 31.75 20.95
C ASP A 411 -9.96 30.70 22.08
N HIS A 412 -9.73 29.45 21.74
CA HIS A 412 -9.67 28.32 22.68
C HIS A 412 -8.26 27.71 22.84
N GLY A 413 -7.26 28.24 22.10
CA GLY A 413 -5.90 27.73 22.11
C GLY A 413 -5.71 26.47 21.25
N LEU A 414 -5.01 25.45 21.77
CA LEU A 414 -4.79 24.20 21.04
C LEU A 414 -5.95 23.24 21.26
N ILE A 415 -6.54 22.77 20.16
CA ILE A 415 -7.53 21.70 20.14
C ILE A 415 -6.90 20.46 19.56
N THR A 416 -6.86 19.38 20.33
CA THR A 416 -6.33 18.08 19.92
C THR A 416 -7.48 17.10 19.70
N SER A 417 -7.40 16.34 18.61
CA SER A 417 -8.37 15.29 18.27
C SER A 417 -7.64 14.01 17.85
N THR A 418 -8.23 12.86 18.20
CA THR A 418 -7.74 11.56 17.75
C THR A 418 -8.22 11.30 16.31
N VAL A 419 -7.31 10.88 15.44
CA VAL A 419 -7.62 10.47 14.08
C VAL A 419 -7.79 8.96 14.03
N ARG A 420 -8.93 8.50 13.52
CA ARG A 420 -9.16 7.06 13.36
C ARG A 420 -8.35 6.53 12.17
N PRO A 421 -7.68 5.37 12.34
CA PRO A 421 -7.07 4.66 11.22
C PRO A 421 -8.09 4.40 10.11
N ALA A 422 -7.62 4.21 8.90
CA ALA A 422 -8.46 3.71 7.83
C ALA A 422 -8.82 2.23 8.09
N PRO A 423 -9.93 1.72 7.56
CA PRO A 423 -10.20 0.28 7.53
C PRO A 423 -9.06 -0.46 6.82
N ASP A 424 -8.79 -1.69 7.27
CA ASP A 424 -7.81 -2.54 6.63
C ASP A 424 -8.30 -2.91 5.21
N PRO A 425 -7.55 -2.56 4.16
CA PRO A 425 -7.93 -2.88 2.78
C PRO A 425 -7.57 -4.32 2.36
N GLY A 426 -7.09 -5.15 3.27
CA GLY A 426 -6.62 -6.50 2.98
C GLY A 426 -5.45 -6.50 1.96
N TRP A 427 -5.52 -7.35 0.94
CA TRP A 427 -4.50 -7.45 -0.10
C TRP A 427 -4.60 -6.33 -1.15
N GLY A 428 -4.62 -5.07 -0.73
CA GLY A 428 -4.87 -3.91 -1.58
C GLY A 428 -3.91 -3.79 -2.77
N PHE A 429 -2.63 -4.13 -2.59
CA PHE A 429 -1.65 -4.14 -3.68
C PHE A 429 -2.00 -5.20 -4.74
N HIS A 430 -2.22 -6.46 -4.32
CA HIS A 430 -2.51 -7.57 -5.23
C HIS A 430 -3.85 -7.37 -5.95
N SER A 431 -4.84 -6.82 -5.25
CA SER A 431 -6.12 -6.44 -5.84
C SER A 431 -5.95 -5.39 -6.94
N ASN A 432 -5.17 -4.33 -6.68
CA ASN A 432 -4.90 -3.32 -7.70
C ASN A 432 -4.11 -3.88 -8.90
N LEU A 433 -3.15 -4.78 -8.65
CA LEU A 433 -2.41 -5.45 -9.72
C LEU A 433 -3.34 -6.29 -10.61
N ALA A 434 -4.21 -7.10 -10.01
CA ALA A 434 -5.19 -7.90 -10.74
C ALA A 434 -6.14 -7.00 -11.54
N ASP A 435 -6.64 -5.92 -10.93
CA ASP A 435 -7.52 -4.96 -11.58
C ASP A 435 -6.82 -4.23 -12.75
N HIS A 436 -5.54 -3.91 -12.59
CA HIS A 436 -4.76 -3.32 -13.67
C HIS A 436 -4.65 -4.26 -14.88
N LEU A 437 -4.24 -5.50 -14.64
CA LEU A 437 -3.98 -6.46 -15.71
C LEU A 437 -5.27 -7.00 -16.36
N LEU A 438 -6.34 -7.15 -15.59
CA LEU A 438 -7.60 -7.73 -16.08
C LEU A 438 -8.60 -6.67 -16.55
N LEU A 439 -8.56 -5.46 -16.00
CA LEU A 439 -9.59 -4.44 -16.18
C LEU A 439 -9.04 -3.12 -16.75
N GLY A 440 -7.70 -2.98 -16.87
CA GLY A 440 -7.06 -1.75 -17.35
C GLY A 440 -7.14 -0.59 -16.35
N GLU A 441 -7.25 -0.87 -15.04
CA GLU A 441 -7.17 0.15 -14.00
C GLU A 441 -5.76 0.70 -13.88
N ASP A 442 -5.64 1.93 -13.36
CA ASP A 442 -4.33 2.52 -13.13
C ASP A 442 -3.59 1.79 -12.01
N LEU A 443 -2.28 1.58 -12.20
CA LEU A 443 -1.42 1.09 -11.13
C LEU A 443 -1.33 2.11 -9.99
N SER A 444 -1.61 1.67 -8.79
CA SER A 444 -1.42 2.49 -7.57
C SER A 444 0.06 2.71 -7.28
N VAL A 445 0.91 1.77 -7.68
CA VAL A 445 2.37 1.89 -7.57
C VAL A 445 2.94 1.91 -8.99
N ARG A 446 3.12 3.12 -9.54
CA ARG A 446 3.73 3.28 -10.86
C ARG A 446 5.24 3.07 -10.75
N PRO A 447 5.88 2.36 -11.70
CA PRO A 447 7.30 2.05 -11.61
C PRO A 447 8.18 3.30 -11.57
N GLU A 448 7.78 4.40 -12.24
CA GLU A 448 8.50 5.67 -12.22
C GLU A 448 8.60 6.25 -10.79
N GLN A 449 7.55 6.13 -9.98
CA GLN A 449 7.58 6.57 -8.59
C GLN A 449 8.59 5.76 -7.77
N SER A 450 8.65 4.45 -7.98
CA SER A 450 9.61 3.58 -7.31
C SER A 450 11.05 3.83 -7.79
N ARG A 451 11.26 4.16 -9.08
CA ARG A 451 12.52 4.62 -9.62
C ARG A 451 12.98 5.93 -8.96
N ASP A 452 12.07 6.90 -8.77
CA ASP A 452 12.38 8.16 -8.08
C ASP A 452 12.77 7.91 -6.62
N VAL A 453 12.10 6.99 -5.94
CA VAL A 453 12.50 6.54 -4.60
C VAL A 453 13.92 5.96 -4.62
N VAL A 454 14.24 5.06 -5.57
CA VAL A 454 15.59 4.50 -5.70
C VAL A 454 16.64 5.60 -5.91
N ALA A 455 16.36 6.60 -6.75
CA ALA A 455 17.27 7.70 -6.98
C ALA A 455 17.56 8.52 -5.71
N VAL A 456 16.53 8.74 -4.87
CA VAL A 456 16.70 9.38 -3.56
C VAL A 456 17.55 8.52 -2.63
N LEU A 457 17.30 7.20 -2.58
CA LEU A 457 18.05 6.26 -1.74
C LEU A 457 19.53 6.14 -2.17
N GLU A 458 19.78 6.08 -3.47
CA GLU A 458 21.13 6.05 -4.05
C GLU A 458 21.90 7.32 -3.69
N ALA A 459 21.28 8.49 -3.84
CA ALA A 459 21.88 9.76 -3.44
C ALA A 459 22.10 9.86 -1.93
N ALA A 460 21.15 9.37 -1.13
CA ALA A 460 21.27 9.32 0.33
C ALA A 460 22.42 8.39 0.78
N HIS A 461 22.53 7.20 0.17
CA HIS A 461 23.64 6.28 0.45
C HIS A 461 24.99 6.91 0.09
N ARG A 462 25.10 7.54 -1.07
CA ARG A 462 26.30 8.29 -1.46
C ARG A 462 26.62 9.42 -0.49
N SER A 463 25.62 10.24 -0.12
CA SER A 463 25.78 11.32 0.85
C SER A 463 26.33 10.81 2.19
N GLY A 464 25.78 9.70 2.71
CA GLY A 464 26.23 9.08 3.95
C GLY A 464 27.69 8.61 3.89
N ASN A 465 28.08 7.98 2.78
CA ASN A 465 29.45 7.51 2.55
C ASN A 465 30.45 8.66 2.36
N GLU A 466 30.00 9.81 1.87
CA GLU A 466 30.79 11.04 1.70
C GLU A 466 30.75 11.96 2.93
N GLY A 467 30.36 11.45 4.11
CA GLY A 467 30.36 12.21 5.37
C GLY A 467 29.26 13.25 5.51
N GLY A 468 28.14 13.07 4.81
CA GLY A 468 26.97 13.96 4.86
C GLY A 468 27.04 15.11 3.85
N THR A 469 27.55 14.85 2.66
CA THR A 469 27.59 15.82 1.57
C THR A 469 26.19 16.05 0.99
N LEU A 470 25.83 17.33 0.77
CA LEU A 470 24.56 17.69 0.09
C LEU A 470 24.62 17.25 -1.38
N ILE A 471 23.61 16.55 -1.83
CA ILE A 471 23.50 16.05 -3.22
C ILE A 471 22.26 16.63 -3.87
N GLU A 472 22.44 17.29 -5.00
CA GLU A 472 21.36 17.74 -5.88
C GLU A 472 20.81 16.56 -6.70
N LEU A 473 19.50 16.52 -6.87
CA LEU A 473 18.79 15.53 -7.64
C LEU A 473 18.17 16.19 -8.89
N ASP A 474 18.37 15.53 -10.02
CA ASP A 474 17.72 15.85 -11.30
C ASP A 474 16.80 14.68 -11.68
N LEU A 475 15.50 14.80 -11.29
CA LEU A 475 14.49 13.74 -11.41
C LEU A 475 13.28 14.18 -12.22
#